data_d1e0acf7ba00b6d191ae806dd8e67a39
#
_entry.id   d1e0acf7ba00b6d191ae806dd8e67a39
#
_cell.length_a   1.000
_cell.length_b   1.000
_cell.length_c   1.000
_cell.angle_alpha   90.00
_cell.angle_beta   90.00
_cell.angle_gamma   90.00
#
_symmetry.space_group_name_H-M   'P 1'
#
loop_
_entity.id
_entity.type
_entity.pdbx_description
1 polymer ?
#
loop_
_entity_poly.entity_id
_entity_poly.type
_entity_poly.pdbx_seq_one_letter_code
_entity_poly.pdbx_strand_id
1 'polypeptide(L)'
;YAATMNFSIFEISLLLFLITIAGALSQWPIGYLSDLYDRRNIIIITTITSAIFCALIFIASVDALQLMYLATEWGTSKLMFFIFITIYAGASLSLYPLNLAHTNDFVPKEKFVAAGGGLQLIFGLGAIGGPIACSIFMNKFGPNSFFIFLLIFHVMIGLFGIYRITRRVTKDNPDSTFTPLPKNITPLGMELDP
;
A
#
# COMPACT_ATOMS: atom_id res chain seq x y z
N TYR A 1 6.17 -7.58 17.25
CA TYR A 1 5.24 -8.70 17.04
C TYR A 1 5.99 -10.02 16.82
N ALA A 2 6.83 -10.14 15.79
CA ALA A 2 7.54 -11.40 15.48
C ALA A 2 8.37 -11.94 16.65
N ALA A 3 9.03 -11.06 17.40
CA ALA A 3 9.79 -11.42 18.61
C ALA A 3 8.87 -11.94 19.73
N THR A 4 7.66 -11.40 19.89
CA THR A 4 6.68 -11.87 20.89
C THR A 4 6.06 -13.22 20.50
N MET A 5 6.13 -13.60 19.23
CA MET A 5 5.67 -14.90 18.70
C MET A 5 6.78 -15.94 18.63
N ASN A 6 7.90 -15.71 19.33
CA ASN A 6 9.05 -16.62 19.39
C ASN A 6 9.64 -16.99 18.01
N PHE A 7 9.64 -16.05 17.06
CA PHE A 7 10.32 -16.25 15.78
C PHE A 7 11.84 -16.22 16.02
N SER A 8 12.55 -17.15 15.40
CA SER A 8 14.02 -17.15 15.41
C SER A 8 14.56 -15.91 14.69
N ILE A 9 15.82 -15.57 14.95
CA ILE A 9 16.52 -14.46 14.27
C ILE A 9 16.48 -14.64 12.75
N PHE A 10 16.67 -15.88 12.28
CA PHE A 10 16.59 -16.20 10.84
C PHE A 10 15.19 -15.93 10.27
N GLU A 11 14.13 -16.34 10.96
CA GLU A 11 12.74 -16.11 10.53
C GLU A 11 12.39 -14.62 10.51
N ILE A 12 12.87 -13.84 11.47
CA ILE A 12 12.71 -12.37 11.48
C ILE A 12 13.45 -11.74 10.30
N SER A 13 14.67 -12.19 10.03
CA SER A 13 15.46 -11.70 8.89
C SER A 13 14.80 -12.06 7.56
N LEU A 14 14.29 -13.28 7.42
CA LEU A 14 13.53 -13.72 6.25
C LEU A 14 12.25 -12.89 6.07
N LEU A 15 11.55 -12.59 7.16
CA LEU A 15 10.35 -11.75 7.15
C LEU A 15 10.68 -10.35 6.59
N LEU A 16 11.72 -9.69 7.10
CA LEU A 16 12.14 -8.38 6.61
C LEU A 16 12.57 -8.41 5.15
N PHE A 17 13.28 -9.46 4.73
CA PHE A 17 13.64 -9.67 3.33
C PHE A 17 12.41 -9.79 2.44
N LEU A 18 11.43 -10.64 2.81
CA LEU A 18 10.21 -10.84 2.05
C LEU A 18 9.37 -9.57 1.96
N ILE A 19 9.21 -8.82 3.05
CA ILE A 19 8.52 -7.53 3.07
C ILE A 19 9.18 -6.55 2.10
N THR A 20 10.50 -6.44 2.16
CA THR A 20 11.25 -5.49 1.33
C THR A 20 11.18 -5.85 -0.15
N ILE A 21 11.41 -7.11 -0.51
CA ILE A 21 11.39 -7.56 -1.90
C ILE A 21 9.97 -7.51 -2.48
N ALA A 22 8.96 -7.88 -1.69
CA ALA A 22 7.57 -7.78 -2.12
C ALA A 22 7.17 -6.33 -2.39
N GLY A 23 7.55 -5.40 -1.51
CA GLY A 23 7.33 -3.98 -1.72
C GLY A 23 7.99 -3.47 -2.99
N ALA A 24 9.25 -3.83 -3.22
CA ALA A 24 9.99 -3.41 -4.40
C ALA A 24 9.39 -3.98 -5.70
N LEU A 25 9.10 -5.29 -5.74
CA LEU A 25 8.58 -5.96 -6.92
C LEU A 25 7.14 -5.57 -7.25
N SER A 26 6.30 -5.31 -6.24
CA SER A 26 4.89 -4.96 -6.44
C SER A 26 4.70 -3.53 -6.96
N GLN A 27 5.64 -2.62 -6.73
CA GLN A 27 5.53 -1.24 -7.20
C GLN A 27 5.44 -1.15 -8.72
N TRP A 28 6.19 -1.99 -9.45
CA TRP A 28 6.18 -1.97 -10.90
C TRP A 28 4.82 -2.39 -11.49
N PRO A 29 4.24 -3.58 -11.21
CA PRO A 29 2.96 -3.97 -11.77
C PRO A 29 1.81 -3.09 -11.28
N ILE A 30 1.81 -2.66 -10.02
CA ILE A 30 0.76 -1.78 -9.49
C ILE A 30 0.87 -0.39 -10.11
N GLY A 31 2.07 0.15 -10.28
CA GLY A 31 2.31 1.41 -11.00
C GLY A 31 1.83 1.33 -12.44
N TYR A 32 2.20 0.30 -13.17
CA TYR A 32 1.75 0.06 -14.54
C TYR A 32 0.21 -0.01 -14.65
N LEU A 33 -0.45 -0.71 -13.73
CA LEU A 33 -1.92 -0.75 -13.69
C LEU A 33 -2.51 0.64 -13.41
N SER A 34 -1.87 1.44 -12.57
CA SER A 34 -2.34 2.80 -12.26
C SER A 34 -2.18 3.78 -13.43
N ASP A 35 -1.32 3.48 -14.38
CA ASP A 35 -1.18 4.28 -15.61
C ASP A 35 -2.18 3.85 -16.69
N LEU A 36 -2.66 2.58 -16.65
CA LEU A 36 -3.68 2.07 -17.58
C LEU A 36 -5.12 2.35 -17.14
N TYR A 37 -5.36 2.41 -15.84
CA TYR A 37 -6.69 2.58 -15.26
C TYR A 37 -6.76 3.85 -14.41
N ASP A 38 -7.98 4.26 -14.02
CA ASP A 38 -8.13 5.36 -13.05
C ASP A 38 -7.33 5.06 -11.78
N ARG A 39 -6.31 5.89 -11.53
CA ARG A 39 -5.37 5.75 -10.41
C ARG A 39 -6.07 5.68 -9.06
N ARG A 40 -7.21 6.37 -8.90
CA ARG A 40 -8.02 6.34 -7.68
C ARG A 40 -8.57 4.94 -7.40
N ASN A 41 -9.01 4.22 -8.44
CA ASN A 41 -9.50 2.85 -8.30
C ASN A 41 -8.37 1.92 -7.90
N ILE A 42 -7.18 2.08 -8.48
CA ILE A 42 -6.01 1.27 -8.12
C ILE A 42 -5.58 1.52 -6.68
N ILE A 43 -5.58 2.76 -6.20
CA ILE A 43 -5.32 3.10 -4.79
C ILE A 43 -6.32 2.39 -3.88
N ILE A 44 -7.62 2.42 -4.20
CA ILE A 44 -8.65 1.77 -3.39
C ILE A 44 -8.49 0.25 -3.39
N ILE A 45 -8.28 -0.37 -4.56
CA ILE A 45 -8.09 -1.82 -4.67
C ILE A 45 -6.85 -2.25 -3.86
N THR A 46 -5.74 -1.53 -3.99
CA THR A 46 -4.51 -1.81 -3.25
C THR A 46 -4.70 -1.66 -1.74
N THR A 47 -5.45 -0.62 -1.32
CA THR A 47 -5.79 -0.40 0.09
C THR A 47 -6.70 -1.50 0.65
N ILE A 48 -7.73 -1.91 -0.11
CA ILE A 48 -8.65 -3.01 0.29
C ILE A 48 -7.88 -4.33 0.36
N THR A 49 -7.00 -4.60 -0.61
CA THR A 49 -6.13 -5.79 -0.58
C THR A 49 -5.29 -5.80 0.71
N SER A 50 -4.66 -4.68 1.07
CA SER A 50 -3.91 -4.56 2.31
C SER A 50 -4.79 -4.81 3.55
N ALA A 51 -6.01 -4.26 3.58
CA ALA A 51 -6.96 -4.48 4.67
C ALA A 51 -7.35 -5.96 4.82
N ILE A 52 -7.66 -6.63 3.70
CA ILE A 52 -8.03 -8.05 3.68
C ILE A 52 -6.89 -8.90 4.24
N PHE A 53 -5.64 -8.69 3.78
CA PHE A 53 -4.51 -9.47 4.26
C PHE A 53 -4.16 -9.16 5.72
N CYS A 54 -4.32 -7.92 6.20
CA CYS A 54 -4.26 -7.61 7.63
C CYS A 54 -5.30 -8.40 8.44
N ALA A 55 -6.54 -8.46 7.97
CA ALA A 55 -7.60 -9.22 8.62
C ALA A 55 -7.30 -10.72 8.63
N LEU A 56 -6.82 -11.28 7.51
CA LEU A 56 -6.45 -12.70 7.41
C LEU A 56 -5.30 -13.06 8.37
N ILE A 57 -4.27 -12.19 8.46
CA ILE A 57 -3.16 -12.40 9.40
C ILE A 57 -3.68 -12.35 10.83
N PHE A 58 -4.54 -11.38 11.17
CA PHE A 58 -5.13 -11.27 12.50
C PHE A 58 -5.93 -12.54 12.84
N ILE A 59 -6.83 -12.98 11.95
CA ILE A 59 -7.63 -14.19 12.13
C ILE A 59 -6.73 -15.42 12.32
N ALA A 60 -5.66 -15.56 11.51
CA ALA A 60 -4.71 -16.64 11.63
C ALA A 60 -3.88 -16.59 12.92
N SER A 61 -3.77 -15.42 13.56
CA SER A 61 -3.00 -15.22 14.80
C SER A 61 -3.82 -15.42 16.09
N VAL A 62 -5.15 -15.57 16.00
CA VAL A 62 -6.02 -15.75 17.17
C VAL A 62 -6.06 -17.22 17.58
N ASP A 63 -5.81 -17.50 18.87
CA ASP A 63 -5.69 -18.84 19.44
C ASP A 63 -6.89 -19.77 19.16
N ALA A 64 -8.09 -19.22 19.00
CA ALA A 64 -9.29 -20.01 18.68
C ALA A 64 -9.22 -20.73 17.34
N LEU A 65 -8.49 -20.17 16.36
CA LEU A 65 -8.20 -20.82 15.08
C LEU A 65 -6.94 -21.70 15.17
N GLN A 66 -6.01 -21.39 16.06
CA GLN A 66 -4.86 -22.25 16.34
C GLN A 66 -5.31 -23.62 16.85
N LEU A 67 -6.36 -23.72 17.64
CA LEU A 67 -6.94 -25.01 18.05
C LEU A 67 -7.48 -25.84 16.89
N MET A 68 -8.00 -25.21 15.84
CA MET A 68 -8.43 -25.89 14.62
C MET A 68 -7.23 -26.25 13.70
N TYR A 69 -6.11 -25.50 13.84
CA TYR A 69 -4.84 -25.74 13.14
C TYR A 69 -3.90 -26.71 13.86
N LEU A 70 -4.15 -27.09 15.12
CA LEU A 70 -3.35 -28.08 15.87
C LEU A 70 -3.38 -29.49 15.25
N ALA A 71 -4.24 -29.72 14.26
CA ALA A 71 -4.25 -30.97 13.47
C ALA A 71 -3.26 -30.98 12.29
N THR A 72 -2.69 -29.83 11.93
CA THR A 72 -1.70 -29.72 10.86
C THR A 72 -0.39 -29.16 11.39
N GLU A 73 0.68 -29.90 11.20
CA GLU A 73 2.02 -29.62 11.69
C GLU A 73 2.43 -28.12 11.59
N TRP A 74 3.20 -27.68 12.54
CA TRP A 74 3.76 -26.35 12.80
C TRP A 74 4.23 -25.56 11.54
N GLY A 75 4.51 -26.26 10.42
CA GLY A 75 4.98 -25.68 9.17
C GLY A 75 3.94 -24.86 8.40
N THR A 76 2.67 -25.26 8.42
CA THR A 76 1.63 -24.68 7.56
C THR A 76 1.18 -23.30 8.05
N SER A 77 1.06 -23.09 9.36
CA SER A 77 0.64 -21.83 9.97
C SER A 77 1.67 -20.70 9.77
N LYS A 78 2.95 -21.00 9.97
CA LYS A 78 4.03 -20.04 9.72
C LYS A 78 4.14 -19.70 8.23
N LEU A 79 4.04 -20.70 7.35
CA LEU A 79 4.09 -20.46 5.91
C LEU A 79 2.95 -19.55 5.45
N MET A 80 1.72 -19.77 5.93
CA MET A 80 0.59 -18.89 5.63
C MET A 80 0.83 -17.46 6.13
N PHE A 81 1.38 -17.30 7.33
CA PHE A 81 1.76 -15.99 7.85
C PHE A 81 2.76 -15.29 6.92
N PHE A 82 3.82 -15.98 6.48
CA PHE A 82 4.81 -15.42 5.56
C PHE A 82 4.19 -15.04 4.21
N ILE A 83 3.29 -15.87 3.66
CA ILE A 83 2.58 -15.56 2.42
C ILE A 83 1.72 -14.33 2.58
N PHE A 84 0.87 -14.27 3.60
CA PHE A 84 -0.05 -13.16 3.81
C PHE A 84 0.67 -11.85 4.09
N ILE A 85 1.72 -11.87 4.92
CA ILE A 85 2.49 -10.65 5.20
C ILE A 85 3.25 -10.16 3.97
N THR A 86 3.69 -11.06 3.10
CA THR A 86 4.36 -10.72 1.84
C THR A 86 3.40 -10.01 0.89
N ILE A 87 2.18 -10.54 0.71
CA ILE A 87 1.15 -9.91 -0.14
C ILE A 87 0.71 -8.57 0.47
N TYR A 88 0.49 -8.54 1.78
CA TYR A 88 0.19 -7.32 2.51
C TYR A 88 1.25 -6.24 2.27
N ALA A 89 2.53 -6.60 2.43
CA ALA A 89 3.64 -5.67 2.26
C ALA A 89 3.74 -5.15 0.83
N GLY A 90 3.58 -6.02 -0.16
CA GLY A 90 3.56 -5.64 -1.57
C GLY A 90 2.49 -4.60 -1.87
N ALA A 91 1.27 -4.81 -1.40
CA ALA A 91 0.17 -3.88 -1.57
C ALA A 91 0.41 -2.58 -0.75
N SER A 92 0.68 -2.69 0.54
CA SER A 92 0.78 -1.55 1.45
C SER A 92 1.93 -0.60 1.10
N LEU A 93 3.12 -1.15 0.77
CA LEU A 93 4.28 -0.34 0.41
C LEU A 93 4.15 0.35 -0.96
N SER A 94 3.27 -0.15 -1.83
CA SER A 94 2.96 0.49 -3.11
C SER A 94 2.04 1.72 -2.97
N LEU A 95 1.39 1.92 -1.82
CA LEU A 95 0.48 3.04 -1.62
C LEU A 95 1.19 4.40 -1.64
N TYR A 96 2.43 4.49 -1.13
CA TYR A 96 3.15 5.77 -1.12
C TYR A 96 3.46 6.27 -2.54
N PRO A 97 4.12 5.51 -3.43
CA PRO A 97 4.35 5.96 -4.80
C PRO A 97 3.05 6.19 -5.58
N LEU A 98 1.99 5.41 -5.35
CA LEU A 98 0.68 5.65 -5.96
C LEU A 98 0.09 7.01 -5.55
N ASN A 99 0.13 7.34 -4.26
CA ASN A 99 -0.38 8.62 -3.76
C ASN A 99 0.48 9.80 -4.24
N LEU A 100 1.80 9.62 -4.35
CA LEU A 100 2.70 10.63 -4.92
C LEU A 100 2.36 10.88 -6.39
N ALA A 101 2.21 9.83 -7.18
CA ALA A 101 1.81 9.92 -8.58
C ALA A 101 0.42 10.57 -8.72
N HIS A 102 -0.56 10.16 -7.89
CA HIS A 102 -1.89 10.78 -7.87
C HIS A 102 -1.85 12.27 -7.52
N THR A 103 -0.98 12.67 -6.59
CA THR A 103 -0.81 14.10 -6.25
C THR A 103 -0.25 14.87 -7.43
N ASN A 104 0.72 14.30 -8.14
CA ASN A 104 1.34 14.93 -9.32
C ASN A 104 0.35 15.13 -10.48
N ASP A 105 -0.72 14.31 -10.59
CA ASP A 105 -1.78 14.52 -11.60
C ASP A 105 -2.57 15.85 -11.39
N PHE A 106 -2.53 16.41 -10.18
CA PHE A 106 -3.30 17.61 -9.82
C PHE A 106 -2.43 18.84 -9.55
N VAL A 107 -1.12 18.69 -9.55
CA VAL A 107 -0.18 19.76 -9.22
C VAL A 107 0.58 20.19 -10.49
N PRO A 108 0.75 21.49 -10.76
CA PRO A 108 1.59 21.96 -11.85
C PRO A 108 3.03 21.44 -11.72
N LYS A 109 3.68 21.16 -12.86
CA LYS A 109 5.03 20.56 -12.90
C LYS A 109 6.06 21.32 -12.07
N GLU A 110 5.97 22.64 -12.04
CA GLU A 110 6.85 23.55 -11.29
C GLU A 110 6.75 23.33 -9.76
N LYS A 111 5.65 22.72 -9.29
CA LYS A 111 5.38 22.45 -7.87
C LYS A 111 5.59 20.98 -7.47
N PHE A 112 6.01 20.10 -8.36
CA PHE A 112 6.19 18.67 -8.05
C PHE A 112 7.16 18.44 -6.92
N VAL A 113 8.28 19.15 -6.89
CA VAL A 113 9.28 19.03 -5.81
C VAL A 113 8.68 19.45 -4.45
N ALA A 114 7.93 20.57 -4.43
CA ALA A 114 7.29 21.04 -3.21
C ALA A 114 6.19 20.09 -2.72
N ALA A 115 5.38 19.55 -3.63
CA ALA A 115 4.34 18.57 -3.31
C ALA A 115 4.94 17.26 -2.78
N GLY A 116 5.99 16.75 -3.44
CA GLY A 116 6.72 15.57 -3.00
C GLY A 116 7.36 15.76 -1.63
N GLY A 117 7.99 16.93 -1.38
CA GLY A 117 8.55 17.29 -0.07
C GLY A 117 7.48 17.34 1.02
N GLY A 118 6.30 17.91 0.72
CA GLY A 118 5.16 17.92 1.64
C GLY A 118 4.66 16.52 1.99
N LEU A 119 4.50 15.65 0.99
CA LEU A 119 4.11 14.25 1.20
C LEU A 119 5.17 13.49 2.01
N GLN A 120 6.46 13.70 1.72
CA GLN A 120 7.55 13.08 2.47
C GLN A 120 7.57 13.52 3.93
N LEU A 121 7.22 14.77 4.22
CA LEU A 121 7.13 15.31 5.57
C LEU A 121 5.98 14.63 6.35
N ILE A 122 4.80 14.50 5.73
CA ILE A 122 3.65 13.79 6.31
C ILE A 122 4.00 12.32 6.55
N PHE A 123 4.66 11.66 5.59
CA PHE A 123 5.15 10.30 5.74
C PHE A 123 6.11 10.17 6.93
N GLY A 124 7.07 11.10 7.06
CA GLY A 124 8.02 11.13 8.17
C GLY A 124 7.34 11.28 9.53
N LEU A 125 6.34 12.17 9.65
CA LEU A 125 5.54 12.31 10.87
C LEU A 125 4.79 11.02 11.21
N GLY A 126 4.22 10.37 10.20
CA GLY A 126 3.58 9.05 10.36
C GLY A 126 4.57 7.97 10.79
N ALA A 127 5.78 7.98 10.25
CA ALA A 127 6.85 7.02 10.60
C ALA A 127 7.34 7.18 12.04
N ILE A 128 7.27 8.38 12.60
CA ILE A 128 7.60 8.65 14.02
C ILE A 128 6.42 8.28 14.91
N GLY A 129 5.23 8.79 14.63
CA GLY A 129 4.05 8.64 15.48
C GLY A 129 3.43 7.23 15.40
N GLY A 130 3.46 6.61 14.23
CA GLY A 130 2.84 5.31 13.97
C GLY A 130 3.33 4.19 14.89
N PRO A 131 4.65 3.93 14.99
CA PRO A 131 5.20 2.90 15.88
C PRO A 131 4.87 3.16 17.35
N ILE A 132 4.87 4.42 17.80
CA ILE A 132 4.53 4.80 19.18
C ILE A 132 3.06 4.47 19.46
N ALA A 133 2.15 4.93 18.61
CA ALA A 133 0.72 4.67 18.75
C ALA A 133 0.40 3.17 18.69
N CYS A 134 1.05 2.46 17.76
CA CYS A 134 0.92 1.01 17.63
C CYS A 134 1.42 0.28 18.88
N SER A 135 2.55 0.69 19.45
CA SER A 135 3.11 0.11 20.68
C SER A 135 2.16 0.28 21.87
N ILE A 136 1.58 1.47 22.03
CA ILE A 136 0.57 1.74 23.08
C ILE A 136 -0.65 0.84 22.87
N PHE A 137 -1.11 0.69 21.63
CA PHE A 137 -2.25 -0.15 21.28
C PHE A 137 -1.97 -1.64 21.60
N MET A 138 -0.81 -2.15 21.21
CA MET A 138 -0.37 -3.52 21.49
C MET A 138 -0.20 -3.78 23.01
N ASN A 139 0.31 -2.80 23.75
CA ASN A 139 0.47 -2.93 25.20
C ASN A 139 -0.89 -3.06 25.91
N LYS A 140 -1.93 -2.39 25.38
CA LYS A 140 -3.27 -2.41 25.95
C LYS A 140 -4.09 -3.64 25.55
N PHE A 141 -3.98 -4.09 24.31
CA PHE A 141 -4.84 -5.10 23.69
C PHE A 141 -4.12 -6.40 23.32
N GLY A 142 -2.83 -6.51 23.63
CA GLY A 142 -1.99 -7.66 23.33
C GLY A 142 -1.31 -7.60 21.96
N PRO A 143 -0.31 -8.48 21.72
CA PRO A 143 0.53 -8.44 20.51
C PRO A 143 -0.25 -8.57 19.19
N ASN A 144 -1.28 -9.41 19.15
CA ASN A 144 -2.09 -9.67 17.95
C ASN A 144 -2.85 -8.42 17.49
N SER A 145 -3.08 -7.45 18.38
CA SER A 145 -3.72 -6.18 18.03
C SER A 145 -2.91 -5.31 17.09
N PHE A 146 -1.64 -5.64 16.82
CA PHE A 146 -0.82 -5.02 15.78
C PHE A 146 -1.54 -5.00 14.42
N PHE A 147 -2.08 -6.14 14.01
CA PHE A 147 -2.78 -6.23 12.73
C PHE A 147 -4.15 -5.55 12.74
N ILE A 148 -4.84 -5.52 13.89
CA ILE A 148 -6.08 -4.72 14.03
C ILE A 148 -5.76 -3.23 13.86
N PHE A 149 -4.69 -2.75 14.47
CA PHE A 149 -4.26 -1.36 14.33
C PHE A 149 -4.03 -0.98 12.87
N LEU A 150 -3.27 -1.80 12.14
CA LEU A 150 -3.05 -1.58 10.71
C LEU A 150 -4.34 -1.69 9.88
N LEU A 151 -5.20 -2.67 10.18
CA LEU A 151 -6.49 -2.86 9.52
C LEU A 151 -7.38 -1.62 9.64
N ILE A 152 -7.48 -1.03 10.84
CA ILE A 152 -8.27 0.19 11.07
C ILE A 152 -7.84 1.31 10.12
N PHE A 153 -6.54 1.56 9.98
CA PHE A 153 -6.05 2.61 9.09
C PHE A 153 -6.33 2.29 7.60
N HIS A 154 -6.13 1.04 7.17
CA HIS A 154 -6.44 0.68 5.78
C HIS A 154 -7.95 0.79 5.48
N VAL A 155 -8.81 0.38 6.41
CA VAL A 155 -10.26 0.54 6.26
C VAL A 155 -10.65 2.02 6.20
N MET A 156 -10.09 2.86 7.08
CA MET A 156 -10.34 4.31 7.06
C MET A 156 -9.91 4.95 5.73
N ILE A 157 -8.71 4.60 5.23
CA ILE A 157 -8.22 5.11 3.93
C ILE A 157 -9.10 4.61 2.79
N GLY A 158 -9.47 3.32 2.78
CA GLY A 158 -10.34 2.73 1.77
C GLY A 158 -11.72 3.40 1.73
N LEU A 159 -12.36 3.58 2.88
CA LEU A 159 -13.65 4.26 3.00
C LEU A 159 -13.58 5.73 2.56
N PHE A 160 -12.51 6.43 2.95
CA PHE A 160 -12.26 7.81 2.51
C PHE A 160 -12.07 7.87 0.98
N GLY A 161 -11.34 6.92 0.41
CA GLY A 161 -11.13 6.81 -1.04
C GLY A 161 -12.45 6.61 -1.79
N ILE A 162 -13.29 5.68 -1.33
CA ILE A 162 -14.63 5.42 -1.90
C ILE A 162 -15.50 6.67 -1.79
N TYR A 163 -15.56 7.30 -0.61
CA TYR A 163 -16.30 8.55 -0.42
C TYR A 163 -15.82 9.63 -1.40
N ARG A 164 -14.51 9.78 -1.59
CA ARG A 164 -13.96 10.81 -2.47
C ARG A 164 -14.29 10.56 -3.94
N ILE A 165 -14.32 9.32 -4.42
CA ILE A 165 -14.74 8.99 -5.78
C ILE A 165 -16.19 9.37 -6.02
N THR A 166 -17.09 9.12 -5.06
CA THR A 166 -18.50 9.46 -5.20
C THR A 166 -18.79 10.96 -5.24
N ARG A 167 -17.87 11.79 -4.72
CA ARG A 167 -18.05 13.25 -4.61
C ARG A 167 -17.34 14.06 -5.68
N ARG A 168 -16.32 13.51 -6.33
CA ARG A 168 -15.57 14.20 -7.38
C ARG A 168 -15.71 13.44 -8.70
N VAL A 169 -16.35 14.07 -9.66
CA VAL A 169 -16.37 13.64 -11.06
C VAL A 169 -14.92 13.50 -11.53
N THR A 170 -14.65 12.46 -12.30
CA THR A 170 -13.35 12.30 -12.98
C THR A 170 -13.07 13.57 -13.76
N LYS A 171 -11.90 14.16 -13.56
CA LYS A 171 -11.42 15.16 -14.47
C LYS A 171 -11.08 14.39 -15.73
N ASP A 172 -12.01 14.38 -16.71
CA ASP A 172 -11.67 13.99 -18.06
C ASP A 172 -10.52 14.90 -18.46
N ASN A 173 -9.33 14.32 -18.57
CA ASN A 173 -8.17 15.05 -19.04
C ASN A 173 -8.33 15.05 -20.56
N PRO A 174 -8.80 16.14 -21.21
CA PRO A 174 -8.93 16.20 -22.65
C PRO A 174 -7.58 16.06 -23.36
N ASP A 175 -6.47 16.23 -22.60
CA ASP A 175 -5.10 16.06 -23.11
C ASP A 175 -4.62 14.59 -23.10
N SER A 176 -5.43 13.64 -22.63
CA SER A 176 -5.10 12.20 -22.63
C SER A 176 -5.58 11.45 -23.87
N THR A 177 -6.14 12.14 -24.86
CA THR A 177 -6.29 11.55 -26.19
C THR A 177 -4.88 11.32 -26.75
N PHE A 178 -4.45 10.06 -26.70
CA PHE A 178 -3.28 9.60 -27.42
C PHE A 178 -3.45 9.97 -28.89
N THR A 179 -2.92 11.11 -29.29
CA THR A 179 -2.74 11.49 -30.68
C THR A 179 -1.45 10.82 -31.15
N PRO A 180 -1.51 9.82 -32.05
CA PRO A 180 -0.33 9.21 -32.58
C PRO A 180 0.44 10.28 -33.37
N LEU A 181 1.48 10.84 -32.76
CA LEU A 181 2.37 11.77 -33.42
C LEU A 181 3.14 11.02 -34.51
N PRO A 182 3.12 11.52 -35.79
CA PRO A 182 3.92 10.92 -36.83
C PRO A 182 5.40 10.96 -36.44
N LYS A 183 6.14 9.89 -36.75
CA LYS A 183 7.57 9.72 -36.41
C LYS A 183 8.51 10.85 -36.90
N ASN A 184 8.03 11.79 -37.69
CA ASN A 184 8.80 12.85 -38.35
C ASN A 184 8.40 14.26 -37.90
N ILE A 185 7.73 14.44 -36.78
CA ILE A 185 7.44 15.78 -36.23
C ILE A 185 8.75 16.37 -35.69
N THR A 186 9.09 17.56 -36.22
CA THR A 186 10.16 18.38 -35.68
C THR A 186 9.70 19.05 -34.36
N PRO A 187 10.63 19.44 -33.45
CA PRO A 187 10.28 20.14 -32.21
C PRO A 187 9.41 21.38 -32.41
N LEU A 188 9.56 22.08 -33.56
CA LEU A 188 8.72 23.21 -33.94
C LEU A 188 7.28 22.81 -34.28
N GLY A 189 7.05 21.61 -34.79
CA GLY A 189 5.69 21.12 -35.08
C GLY A 189 4.89 20.77 -33.84
N MET A 190 5.56 20.51 -32.69
CA MET A 190 4.91 20.29 -31.41
C MET A 190 4.39 21.58 -30.75
N GLU A 191 4.94 22.75 -31.12
CA GLU A 191 4.49 24.05 -30.59
C GLU A 191 3.28 24.61 -31.35
N LEU A 192 2.93 24.05 -32.51
CA LEU A 192 1.90 24.56 -33.40
C LEU A 192 0.59 23.78 -33.34
N ASP A 193 0.52 22.71 -32.55
CA ASP A 193 -0.71 21.94 -32.36
C ASP A 193 -1.48 22.53 -31.18
N PRO A 194 -2.70 23.11 -31.40
CA PRO A 194 -3.47 23.82 -30.36
C PRO A 194 -4.04 22.91 -29.28
#